data_6c3a9aaa16c9626b01a0709501786de6
#
_entry.id   6c3a9aaa16c9626b01a0709501786de6
#
_cell.length_a   1.000
_cell.length_b   1.000
_cell.length_c   1.000
_cell.angle_alpha   90.00
_cell.angle_beta   90.00
_cell.angle_gamma   90.00
#
_symmetry.space_group_name_H-M   'P 1'
#
loop_
_entity.id
_entity.type
_entity.pdbx_description
1 polymer ?
#
loop_
_entity_poly.entity_id
_entity_poly.type
_entity_poly.pdbx_seq_one_letter_code
_entity_poly.pdbx_strand_id
1 'polypeptide(L)'
;MLSLQSASTARWLAQVDTGLDEVLIDHAHCEKKAAGVAMNLLFSYVDHVALARAMTEIVNEELEHFRLVLDLLERRGIPFKKLSPSSHGARLHDLIRKDEPARAVDRLLVAGLIEARSCERFQLLAEHVAVGLAGGVVRRRWDRDHGGYDARCFTPGQ
;
A
#
# COMPACT_ATOMS: atom_id res chain seq x y z
N MET A 1 -7.61 13.43 -2.77
CA MET A 1 -6.82 12.73 -1.71
C MET A 1 -7.60 12.86 -0.40
N LEU A 2 -7.84 11.76 0.31
CA LEU A 2 -8.49 11.81 1.64
C LEU A 2 -7.60 12.62 2.58
N SER A 3 -8.15 13.68 3.20
CA SER A 3 -7.40 14.54 4.13
C SER A 3 -7.18 13.81 5.45
N LEU A 4 -6.03 13.17 5.61
CA LEU A 4 -5.64 12.55 6.86
C LEU A 4 -5.44 13.63 7.93
N GLN A 5 -6.07 13.45 9.11
CA GLN A 5 -5.96 14.38 10.24
C GLN A 5 -4.68 14.18 11.08
N SER A 6 -3.94 13.13 10.80
CA SER A 6 -2.66 12.84 11.44
C SER A 6 -1.62 12.43 10.41
N ALA A 7 -0.41 12.93 10.55
CA ALA A 7 0.74 12.52 9.72
C ALA A 7 1.48 11.33 10.35
N SER A 8 2.19 10.58 9.51
CA SER A 8 3.16 9.58 9.99
C SER A 8 4.29 10.28 10.76
N THR A 9 4.75 9.65 11.83
CA THR A 9 5.76 10.25 12.73
C THR A 9 7.18 10.04 12.22
N ALA A 10 8.12 10.90 12.63
CA ALA A 10 9.55 10.71 12.39
C ALA A 10 10.06 9.33 12.85
N ARG A 11 9.43 8.72 13.89
CA ARG A 11 9.73 7.36 14.34
C ARG A 11 9.51 6.32 13.23
N TRP A 12 8.53 6.52 12.35
CA TRP A 12 8.31 5.61 11.22
C TRP A 12 9.46 5.69 10.22
N LEU A 13 9.94 6.89 9.88
CA LEU A 13 11.11 7.07 9.02
C LEU A 13 12.38 6.45 9.62
N ALA A 14 12.59 6.60 10.93
CA ALA A 14 13.72 5.95 11.60
C ALA A 14 13.64 4.41 11.55
N GLN A 15 12.45 3.82 11.50
CA GLN A 15 12.28 2.38 11.26
C GLN A 15 12.65 1.99 9.83
N VAL A 16 12.36 2.85 8.84
CA VAL A 16 12.78 2.63 7.45
C VAL A 16 14.30 2.59 7.33
N ASP A 17 15.01 3.50 7.99
CA ASP A 17 16.48 3.57 7.95
C ASP A 17 17.15 2.28 8.46
N THR A 18 16.52 1.59 9.40
CA THR A 18 17.07 0.38 10.04
C THR A 18 16.50 -0.93 9.50
N GLY A 19 15.34 -0.88 8.83
CA GLY A 19 14.58 -2.06 8.44
C GLY A 19 13.90 -1.96 7.07
N LEU A 20 14.55 -1.37 6.09
CA LEU A 20 13.97 -1.19 4.75
C LEU A 20 13.51 -2.51 4.13
N ASP A 21 14.25 -3.60 4.35
CA ASP A 21 13.88 -4.92 3.83
C ASP A 21 12.55 -5.41 4.42
N GLU A 22 12.32 -5.20 5.72
CA GLU A 22 11.03 -5.54 6.35
C GLU A 22 9.91 -4.65 5.86
N VAL A 23 10.18 -3.35 5.63
CA VAL A 23 9.20 -2.41 5.07
C VAL A 23 8.77 -2.84 3.67
N LEU A 24 9.71 -3.26 2.81
CA LEU A 24 9.40 -3.76 1.47
C LEU A 24 8.60 -5.08 1.51
N ILE A 25 8.94 -6.00 2.42
CA ILE A 25 8.17 -7.25 2.59
C ILE A 25 6.75 -6.94 3.10
N ASP A 26 6.60 -6.03 4.08
CA ASP A 26 5.29 -5.61 4.57
C ASP A 26 4.47 -4.93 3.48
N HIS A 27 5.10 -4.12 2.63
CA HIS A 27 4.46 -3.53 1.47
C HIS A 27 3.89 -4.59 0.53
N ALA A 28 4.69 -5.58 0.13
CA ALA A 28 4.18 -6.69 -0.69
C ALA A 28 2.98 -7.40 -0.03
N HIS A 29 2.98 -7.54 1.29
CA HIS A 29 1.81 -8.07 2.00
C HIS A 29 0.62 -7.13 1.99
N CYS A 30 0.83 -5.81 2.01
CA CYS A 30 -0.25 -4.82 1.94
C CYS A 30 -0.95 -4.87 0.57
N GLU A 31 -0.21 -4.84 -0.54
CA GLU A 31 -0.77 -4.94 -1.90
C GLU A 31 -1.61 -6.22 -2.08
N LYS A 32 -1.05 -7.36 -1.68
CA LYS A 32 -1.79 -8.63 -1.70
C LYS A 32 -3.06 -8.61 -0.85
N LYS A 33 -3.04 -7.94 0.30
CA LYS A 33 -4.23 -7.81 1.17
C LYS A 33 -5.25 -6.87 0.55
N ALA A 34 -4.83 -5.77 -0.06
CA ALA A 34 -5.70 -4.82 -0.75
C ALA A 34 -6.45 -5.51 -1.90
N ALA A 35 -5.76 -6.27 -2.75
CA ALA A 35 -6.38 -7.12 -3.76
C ALA A 35 -7.40 -8.09 -3.15
N GLY A 36 -7.08 -8.73 -2.02
CA GLY A 36 -7.97 -9.63 -1.32
C GLY A 36 -9.22 -8.96 -0.75
N VAL A 37 -9.09 -7.72 -0.25
CA VAL A 37 -10.23 -6.92 0.24
C VAL A 37 -11.15 -6.53 -0.92
N ALA A 38 -10.60 -6.04 -2.04
CA ALA A 38 -11.37 -5.70 -3.23
C ALA A 38 -12.08 -6.93 -3.82
N MET A 39 -11.40 -8.08 -3.89
CA MET A 39 -12.00 -9.35 -4.31
C MET A 39 -13.14 -9.79 -3.39
N ASN A 40 -13.00 -9.62 -2.08
CA ASN A 40 -14.05 -9.96 -1.12
C ASN A 40 -15.27 -9.02 -1.24
N LEU A 41 -15.07 -7.74 -1.56
CA LEU A 41 -16.17 -6.81 -1.88
C LEU A 41 -16.90 -7.24 -3.14
N LEU A 42 -16.18 -7.63 -4.19
CA LEU A 42 -16.74 -8.14 -5.43
C LEU A 42 -17.63 -9.37 -5.19
N PHE A 43 -17.21 -10.32 -4.37
CA PHE A 43 -18.00 -11.48 -4.01
C PHE A 43 -19.20 -11.16 -3.12
N SER A 44 -19.06 -10.16 -2.23
CA SER A 44 -20.12 -9.82 -1.28
C SER A 44 -21.27 -9.03 -1.91
N TYR A 45 -21.02 -8.29 -2.98
CA TYR A 45 -21.97 -7.33 -3.57
C TYR A 45 -22.16 -7.57 -5.07
N VAL A 46 -22.45 -8.81 -5.46
CA VAL A 46 -22.56 -9.26 -6.86
C VAL A 46 -23.64 -8.53 -7.66
N ASP A 47 -24.69 -8.07 -6.98
CA ASP A 47 -25.82 -7.36 -7.62
C ASP A 47 -25.48 -5.90 -7.97
N HIS A 48 -24.36 -5.37 -7.45
CA HIS A 48 -23.89 -4.02 -7.71
C HIS A 48 -22.85 -3.98 -8.84
N VAL A 49 -23.29 -4.07 -10.08
CA VAL A 49 -22.40 -4.15 -11.27
C VAL A 49 -21.37 -3.01 -11.33
N ALA A 50 -21.76 -1.78 -10.96
CA ALA A 50 -20.83 -0.65 -10.95
C ALA A 50 -19.70 -0.86 -9.93
N LEU A 51 -20.04 -1.34 -8.72
CA LEU A 51 -19.06 -1.69 -7.70
C LEU A 51 -18.16 -2.86 -8.17
N ALA A 52 -18.76 -3.89 -8.77
CA ALA A 52 -18.03 -5.03 -9.29
C ALA A 52 -16.96 -4.61 -10.32
N ARG A 53 -17.28 -3.69 -11.24
CA ARG A 53 -16.35 -3.14 -12.21
C ARG A 53 -15.20 -2.39 -11.52
N ALA A 54 -15.52 -1.46 -10.61
CA ALA A 54 -14.51 -0.70 -9.89
C ALA A 54 -13.59 -1.61 -9.05
N MET A 55 -14.15 -2.62 -8.38
CA MET A 55 -13.33 -3.57 -7.60
C MET A 55 -12.45 -4.45 -8.51
N THR A 56 -12.91 -4.77 -9.72
CA THR A 56 -12.09 -5.53 -10.68
C THR A 56 -10.86 -4.73 -11.12
N GLU A 57 -11.03 -3.42 -11.36
CA GLU A 57 -9.91 -2.54 -11.69
C GLU A 57 -8.91 -2.49 -10.54
N ILE A 58 -9.38 -2.26 -9.30
CA ILE A 58 -8.53 -2.24 -8.10
C ILE A 58 -7.80 -3.58 -7.92
N VAL A 59 -8.48 -4.73 -8.07
CA VAL A 59 -7.81 -6.04 -7.95
C VAL A 59 -6.65 -6.17 -8.93
N ASN A 60 -6.84 -5.74 -10.19
CA ASN A 60 -5.79 -5.82 -11.20
C ASN A 60 -4.60 -4.90 -10.85
N GLU A 61 -4.88 -3.66 -10.41
CA GLU A 61 -3.85 -2.71 -9.98
C GLU A 61 -3.04 -3.25 -8.80
N GLU A 62 -3.71 -3.73 -7.76
CA GLU A 62 -3.06 -4.23 -6.55
C GLU A 62 -2.22 -5.50 -6.79
N LEU A 63 -2.69 -6.39 -7.68
CA LEU A 63 -1.90 -7.56 -8.08
C LEU A 63 -0.68 -7.17 -8.92
N GLU A 64 -0.80 -6.15 -9.76
CA GLU A 64 0.35 -5.62 -10.50
C GLU A 64 1.36 -4.95 -9.55
N HIS A 65 0.91 -4.13 -8.59
CA HIS A 65 1.77 -3.55 -7.55
C HIS A 65 2.48 -4.66 -6.75
N PHE A 66 1.73 -5.68 -6.33
CA PHE A 66 2.32 -6.84 -5.64
C PHE A 66 3.42 -7.51 -6.47
N ARG A 67 3.20 -7.72 -7.77
CA ARG A 67 4.19 -8.29 -8.68
C ARG A 67 5.44 -7.41 -8.76
N LEU A 68 5.27 -6.09 -8.91
CA LEU A 68 6.38 -5.14 -8.98
C LEU A 68 7.24 -5.15 -7.71
N VAL A 69 6.60 -5.26 -6.52
CA VAL A 69 7.32 -5.35 -5.25
C VAL A 69 8.04 -6.68 -5.12
N LEU A 70 7.45 -7.80 -5.57
CA LEU A 70 8.14 -9.09 -5.61
C LEU A 70 9.39 -9.06 -6.50
N ASP A 71 9.27 -8.47 -7.70
CA ASP A 71 10.41 -8.29 -8.61
C ASP A 71 11.52 -7.43 -7.97
N LEU A 72 11.14 -6.42 -7.18
CA LEU A 72 12.08 -5.59 -6.43
C LEU A 72 12.79 -6.40 -5.33
N LEU A 73 12.05 -7.18 -4.54
CA LEU A 73 12.60 -8.04 -3.50
C LEU A 73 13.58 -9.05 -4.10
N GLU A 74 13.23 -9.67 -5.21
CA GLU A 74 14.09 -10.62 -5.92
C GLU A 74 15.40 -9.97 -6.39
N ARG A 75 15.32 -8.81 -7.06
CA ARG A 75 16.51 -8.05 -7.50
C ARG A 75 17.42 -7.66 -6.33
N ARG A 76 16.87 -7.47 -5.14
CA ARG A 76 17.63 -7.13 -3.93
C ARG A 76 18.12 -8.36 -3.16
N GLY A 77 17.75 -9.56 -3.58
CA GLY A 77 18.06 -10.81 -2.87
C GLY A 77 17.33 -10.93 -1.53
N ILE A 78 16.19 -10.26 -1.36
CA ILE A 78 15.38 -10.28 -0.14
C ILE A 78 14.32 -11.37 -0.29
N PRO A 79 14.33 -12.42 0.55
CA PRO A 79 13.32 -13.46 0.47
C PRO A 79 11.96 -12.95 0.94
N PHE A 80 10.92 -13.15 0.10
CA PHE A 80 9.55 -12.88 0.51
C PHE A 80 9.11 -13.93 1.55
N LYS A 81 8.82 -13.46 2.77
CA LYS A 81 8.49 -14.31 3.92
C LYS A 81 7.25 -13.82 4.66
N LYS A 82 6.66 -14.69 5.49
CA LYS A 82 5.56 -14.28 6.37
C LYS A 82 6.06 -13.27 7.40
N LEU A 83 5.26 -12.23 7.62
CA LEU A 83 5.41 -11.31 8.75
C LEU A 83 4.25 -11.49 9.72
N SER A 84 4.50 -11.21 10.99
CA SER A 84 3.43 -11.15 11.99
C SER A 84 2.51 -9.98 11.69
N PRO A 85 1.18 -10.19 11.58
CA PRO A 85 0.24 -9.12 11.30
C PRO A 85 0.30 -8.03 12.36
N SER A 86 0.26 -6.76 11.94
CA SER A 86 0.07 -5.66 12.88
C SER A 86 -1.38 -5.66 13.41
N SER A 87 -1.58 -5.24 14.66
CA SER A 87 -2.91 -5.09 15.26
C SER A 87 -3.72 -3.93 14.66
N HIS A 88 -3.09 -3.08 13.85
CA HIS A 88 -3.73 -1.87 13.31
C HIS A 88 -4.89 -2.20 12.37
N GLY A 89 -4.67 -3.09 11.42
CA GLY A 89 -5.72 -3.52 10.49
C GLY A 89 -6.89 -4.20 11.20
N ALA A 90 -6.61 -5.04 12.20
CA ALA A 90 -7.67 -5.68 12.99
C ALA A 90 -8.54 -4.65 13.72
N ARG A 91 -7.92 -3.64 14.37
CA ARG A 91 -8.66 -2.57 15.07
C ARG A 91 -9.52 -1.73 14.12
N LEU A 92 -9.06 -1.46 12.90
CA LEU A 92 -9.88 -0.78 11.89
C LEU A 92 -11.06 -1.64 11.45
N HIS A 93 -10.82 -2.94 11.29
CA HIS A 93 -11.86 -3.89 10.92
C HIS A 93 -12.96 -4.02 12.00
N ASP A 94 -12.59 -3.91 13.28
CA ASP A 94 -13.54 -3.96 14.40
C ASP A 94 -14.52 -2.76 14.43
N LEU A 95 -14.20 -1.67 13.71
CA LEU A 95 -15.09 -0.51 13.57
C LEU A 95 -16.19 -0.72 12.52
N ILE A 96 -16.11 -1.77 11.70
CA ILE A 96 -17.08 -2.05 10.64
C ILE A 96 -18.38 -2.54 11.27
N ARG A 97 -19.48 -1.82 11.00
CA ARG A 97 -20.83 -2.23 11.40
C ARG A 97 -21.21 -3.56 10.75
N LYS A 98 -22.14 -4.28 11.37
CA LYS A 98 -22.53 -5.63 10.92
C LYS A 98 -23.65 -5.63 9.90
N ASP A 99 -24.49 -4.59 9.92
CA ASP A 99 -25.73 -4.52 9.15
C ASP A 99 -25.56 -3.70 7.86
N GLU A 100 -26.19 -4.16 6.79
CA GLU A 100 -26.25 -3.43 5.53
C GLU A 100 -27.31 -2.29 5.60
N PRO A 101 -27.12 -1.20 4.85
CA PRO A 101 -26.01 -0.88 3.94
C PRO A 101 -24.77 -0.28 4.62
N ALA A 102 -24.83 -0.07 5.93
CA ALA A 102 -23.77 0.57 6.69
C ALA A 102 -22.45 -0.21 6.64
N ARG A 103 -22.53 -1.52 6.64
CA ARG A 103 -21.38 -2.43 6.52
C ARG A 103 -20.61 -2.20 5.22
N ALA A 104 -21.31 -2.11 4.09
CA ALA A 104 -20.68 -1.85 2.79
C ALA A 104 -19.91 -0.53 2.80
N VAL A 105 -20.55 0.53 3.31
CA VAL A 105 -19.95 1.87 3.42
C VAL A 105 -18.71 1.85 4.31
N ASP A 106 -18.80 1.24 5.49
CA ASP A 106 -17.67 1.17 6.42
C ASP A 106 -16.50 0.40 5.85
N ARG A 107 -16.74 -0.69 5.13
CA ARG A 107 -15.69 -1.47 4.45
C ARG A 107 -14.94 -0.64 3.41
N LEU A 108 -15.66 0.14 2.60
CA LEU A 108 -15.07 1.03 1.61
C LEU A 108 -14.29 2.16 2.28
N LEU A 109 -14.84 2.76 3.35
CA LEU A 109 -14.15 3.82 4.10
C LEU A 109 -12.87 3.31 4.77
N VAL A 110 -12.90 2.13 5.37
CA VAL A 110 -11.70 1.51 5.99
C VAL A 110 -10.65 1.20 4.93
N ALA A 111 -11.04 0.65 3.78
CA ALA A 111 -10.12 0.39 2.67
C ALA A 111 -9.49 1.71 2.17
N GLY A 112 -10.30 2.75 1.91
CA GLY A 112 -9.81 4.05 1.48
C GLY A 112 -8.92 4.75 2.52
N LEU A 113 -9.17 4.57 3.82
CA LEU A 113 -8.32 5.12 4.87
C LEU A 113 -6.96 4.43 4.92
N ILE A 114 -6.93 3.11 4.76
CA ILE A 114 -5.68 2.34 4.69
C ILE A 114 -4.88 2.79 3.47
N GLU A 115 -5.53 2.92 2.32
CA GLU A 115 -4.90 3.38 1.08
C GLU A 115 -4.33 4.80 1.21
N ALA A 116 -5.10 5.74 1.73
CA ALA A 116 -4.63 7.11 1.98
C ALA A 116 -3.38 7.14 2.89
N ARG A 117 -3.31 6.25 3.89
CA ARG A 117 -2.14 6.13 4.77
C ARG A 117 -0.96 5.51 4.04
N SER A 118 -1.17 4.54 3.17
CA SER A 118 -0.14 3.97 2.32
C SER A 118 0.45 5.04 1.41
N CYS A 119 -0.36 5.77 0.68
CA CYS A 119 0.07 6.86 -0.20
C CYS A 119 0.90 7.92 0.55
N GLU A 120 0.46 8.36 1.73
CA GLU A 120 1.22 9.31 2.54
C GLU A 120 2.60 8.78 2.94
N ARG A 121 2.67 7.51 3.35
CA ARG A 121 3.93 6.88 3.74
C ARG A 121 4.88 6.72 2.57
N PHE A 122 4.38 6.37 1.39
CA PHE A 122 5.21 6.26 0.19
C PHE A 122 5.73 7.61 -0.27
N GLN A 123 4.93 8.67 -0.19
CA GLN A 123 5.41 10.01 -0.46
C GLN A 123 6.55 10.38 0.49
N LEU A 124 6.36 10.19 1.81
CA LEU A 124 7.39 10.43 2.80
C LEU A 124 8.65 9.59 2.56
N LEU A 125 8.49 8.32 2.18
CA LEU A 125 9.60 7.44 1.86
C LEU A 125 10.38 7.94 0.64
N ALA A 126 9.70 8.34 -0.43
CA ALA A 126 10.32 8.87 -1.63
C ALA A 126 11.11 10.15 -1.34
N GLU A 127 10.55 11.07 -0.54
CA GLU A 127 11.23 12.29 -0.09
C GLU A 127 12.44 11.97 0.80
N HIS A 128 12.28 11.07 1.77
CA HIS A 128 13.35 10.67 2.69
C HIS A 128 14.51 9.99 1.98
N VAL A 129 14.22 9.07 1.09
CA VAL A 129 15.23 8.39 0.27
C VAL A 129 15.92 9.39 -0.66
N ALA A 130 15.19 10.32 -1.28
CA ALA A 130 15.76 11.36 -2.14
C ALA A 130 16.73 12.28 -1.36
N VAL A 131 16.41 12.66 -0.11
CA VAL A 131 17.29 13.47 0.76
C VAL A 131 18.51 12.69 1.21
N GLY A 132 18.37 11.43 1.62
CA GLY A 132 19.49 10.54 1.95
C GLY A 132 20.43 10.30 0.76
N LEU A 133 19.88 10.38 -0.46
CA LEU A 133 20.60 10.23 -1.73
C LEU A 133 21.33 11.52 -2.17
N ALA A 134 20.88 12.69 -1.74
CA ALA A 134 21.58 13.96 -2.00
C ALA A 134 22.97 14.02 -1.35
N GLY A 135 23.25 13.13 -0.38
CA GLY A 135 24.60 12.87 0.18
C GLY A 135 25.55 12.07 -0.72
N GLY A 136 25.25 11.91 -2.00
CA GLY A 136 26.27 11.69 -3.06
C GLY A 136 26.58 10.26 -3.49
N VAL A 137 26.11 9.18 -2.85
CA VAL A 137 26.48 7.80 -3.26
C VAL A 137 25.26 6.92 -3.54
N VAL A 138 24.12 7.17 -2.95
CA VAL A 138 22.95 6.29 -2.97
C VAL A 138 22.04 6.59 -4.17
N ARG A 139 21.97 7.83 -4.68
CA ARG A 139 21.12 8.22 -5.83
C ARG A 139 21.44 7.40 -7.09
N ARG A 140 22.72 7.16 -7.41
CA ARG A 140 23.13 6.38 -8.59
C ARG A 140 22.78 4.90 -8.49
N ARG A 141 22.59 4.38 -7.29
CA ARG A 141 22.20 2.98 -7.06
C ARG A 141 20.69 2.81 -7.18
N TRP A 142 19.91 3.77 -6.64
CA TRP A 142 18.44 3.75 -6.75
C TRP A 142 17.98 3.89 -8.21
N ASP A 143 18.47 4.88 -8.94
CA ASP A 143 18.08 5.13 -10.34
C ASP A 143 18.51 4.01 -11.30
N ARG A 144 19.59 3.28 -10.97
CA ARG A 144 20.08 2.14 -11.76
C ARG A 144 19.32 0.85 -11.46
N ASP A 145 18.97 0.62 -10.20
CA ASP A 145 18.39 -0.63 -9.74
C ASP A 145 16.85 -0.62 -9.81
N HIS A 146 16.23 0.54 -10.01
CA HIS A 146 14.77 0.73 -9.94
C HIS A 146 14.16 1.24 -11.25
N GLY A 147 14.94 1.33 -12.35
CA GLY A 147 14.46 1.52 -13.73
C GLY A 147 13.20 2.38 -13.86
N GLY A 148 13.19 3.61 -13.31
CA GLY A 148 12.08 4.53 -13.48
C GLY A 148 10.79 4.08 -12.79
N TYR A 149 10.82 3.83 -11.48
CA TYR A 149 9.60 3.81 -10.68
C TYR A 149 9.00 5.23 -10.76
N ASP A 150 8.13 5.39 -11.73
CA ASP A 150 7.44 6.66 -11.97
C ASP A 150 6.50 6.89 -10.80
N ALA A 151 6.68 8.02 -10.11
CA ALA A 151 5.75 8.48 -9.08
C ALA A 151 4.29 8.57 -9.58
N ARG A 152 4.05 8.37 -10.88
CA ARG A 152 2.74 8.28 -11.52
C ARG A 152 1.97 7.01 -11.17
N CYS A 153 2.60 5.96 -10.61
CA CYS A 153 1.87 4.79 -10.12
C CYS A 153 0.94 5.10 -8.94
N PHE A 154 1.04 6.31 -8.37
CA PHE A 154 0.23 6.74 -7.22
C PHE A 154 -0.60 7.99 -7.48
N THR A 155 -0.70 8.48 -8.72
CA THR A 155 -1.68 9.49 -9.09
C THR A 155 -2.95 8.79 -9.57
N PRO A 156 -4.10 8.97 -8.87
CA PRO A 156 -5.39 8.56 -9.41
C PRO A 156 -5.57 9.24 -10.76
N GLY A 157 -5.91 8.46 -11.79
CA GLY A 157 -6.12 8.95 -13.15
C GLY A 157 -7.02 10.19 -13.16
N GLN A 158 -6.61 11.17 -13.97
CA GLN A 158 -7.45 12.30 -14.35
C GLN A 158 -8.65 11.84 -15.18
#